data_319609774ed86e26bdf86ff653bfe893
#
_entry.id   319609774ed86e26bdf86ff653bfe893
#
_cell.length_a   1.000
_cell.length_b   1.000
_cell.length_c   1.000
_cell.angle_alpha   90.00
_cell.angle_beta   90.00
_cell.angle_gamma   90.00
#
_symmetry.space_group_name_H-M   'P 1'
#
loop_
_entity.id
_entity.type
_entity.pdbx_description
1 polymer ?
#
loop_
_entity_poly.entity_id
_entity_poly.type
_entity_poly.pdbx_seq_one_letter_code
_entity_poly.pdbx_strand_id
1 'polypeptide(L)'
;MRASSLDELGQLCRGIQRAFVHLETRDSYGTETELPHLARWRRGEPDDYGWLGWWLEMLRGHRTAGRTCRRVRVVSEPLSKYQQWVLSFADLFAEAGEDIRYIPRPRLTTTPLPGSGDFYVFDGNLVMFLHYAGNGTNTAFEITDEPQAARACQEAFESVWHMAIPLREYRPA
;
A
#
# COMPACT_ATOMS: atom_id res chain seq x y z
N MET A 1 8.07 -10.24 17.58
CA MET A 1 8.38 -9.35 16.43
C MET A 1 9.85 -9.50 16.07
N ARG A 2 10.22 -9.57 14.81
CA ARG A 2 11.61 -9.65 14.33
C ARG A 2 11.83 -8.70 13.15
N ALA A 3 13.09 -8.33 12.90
CA ALA A 3 13.48 -7.57 11.72
C ALA A 3 13.20 -8.36 10.43
N SER A 4 12.92 -7.64 9.35
CA SER A 4 12.64 -8.16 8.01
C SER A 4 13.28 -7.27 6.94
N SER A 5 12.99 -7.54 5.65
CA SER A 5 13.58 -6.84 4.51
C SER A 5 12.56 -6.63 3.39
N LEU A 6 12.93 -5.78 2.42
CA LEU A 6 12.15 -5.57 1.20
C LEU A 6 12.04 -6.87 0.36
N ASP A 7 13.11 -7.67 0.32
CA ASP A 7 13.09 -8.96 -0.38
C ASP A 7 12.09 -9.93 0.26
N GLU A 8 12.06 -9.99 1.60
CA GLU A 8 11.08 -10.80 2.32
C GLU A 8 9.65 -10.30 2.08
N LEU A 9 9.42 -8.99 2.05
CA LEU A 9 8.12 -8.41 1.66
C LEU A 9 7.70 -8.93 0.27
N GLY A 10 8.59 -8.87 -0.72
CA GLY A 10 8.33 -9.38 -2.06
C GLY A 10 8.00 -10.87 -2.09
N GLN A 11 8.69 -11.69 -1.28
CA GLN A 11 8.42 -13.11 -1.15
C GLN A 11 7.05 -13.38 -0.50
N LEU A 12 6.71 -12.65 0.56
CA LEU A 12 5.41 -12.76 1.24
C LEU A 12 4.27 -12.35 0.32
N CYS A 13 4.41 -11.24 -0.40
CA CYS A 13 3.40 -10.82 -1.37
C CYS A 13 3.13 -11.89 -2.44
N ARG A 14 4.19 -12.55 -2.96
CA ARG A 14 4.03 -13.65 -3.94
C ARG A 14 3.43 -14.91 -3.31
N GLY A 15 3.73 -15.17 -2.03
CA GLY A 15 3.43 -16.42 -1.33
C GLY A 15 2.04 -16.52 -0.73
N ILE A 16 1.21 -15.48 -0.77
CA ILE A 16 -0.13 -15.51 -0.17
C ILE A 16 -0.96 -16.69 -0.70
N GLN A 17 -1.75 -17.27 0.17
CA GLN A 17 -2.65 -18.38 -0.19
C GLN A 17 -4.11 -17.90 -0.33
N ARG A 18 -4.47 -16.80 0.35
CA ARG A 18 -5.82 -16.23 0.36
C ARG A 18 -5.84 -14.76 0.01
N ALA A 19 -5.10 -13.94 0.76
CA ALA A 19 -5.18 -12.49 0.63
C ALA A 19 -3.98 -11.77 1.23
N PHE A 20 -3.70 -10.57 0.73
CA PHE A 20 -3.07 -9.54 1.56
C PHE A 20 -3.93 -8.27 1.63
N VAL A 21 -3.76 -7.53 2.72
CA VAL A 21 -4.22 -6.15 2.84
C VAL A 21 -3.04 -5.24 3.12
N HIS A 22 -3.06 -4.03 2.59
CA HIS A 22 -2.01 -3.03 2.77
C HIS A 22 -2.61 -1.68 3.14
N LEU A 23 -2.24 -1.15 4.28
CA LEU A 23 -2.56 0.22 4.70
C LEU A 23 -1.33 1.11 4.51
N GLU A 24 -1.51 2.21 3.77
CA GLU A 24 -0.51 3.26 3.56
C GLU A 24 -1.01 4.57 4.18
N THR A 25 -0.19 5.21 5.00
CA THR A 25 -0.61 6.40 5.74
C THR A 25 0.22 7.65 5.44
N ARG A 26 1.17 7.55 4.54
CA ARG A 26 2.07 8.67 4.23
C ARG A 26 1.69 9.37 2.92
N ASP A 27 1.90 10.69 2.92
CA ASP A 27 1.68 11.51 1.72
C ASP A 27 2.84 11.44 0.71
N SER A 28 3.97 10.82 1.10
CA SER A 28 5.12 10.59 0.22
C SER A 28 5.98 9.44 0.73
N TYR A 29 6.48 8.65 -0.21
CA TYR A 29 7.46 7.61 0.01
C TYR A 29 8.72 7.91 -0.80
N GLY A 30 9.89 7.62 -0.22
CA GLY A 30 11.19 7.88 -0.82
C GLY A 30 11.92 6.59 -1.16
N THR A 31 11.27 5.66 -1.85
CA THR A 31 11.91 4.40 -2.25
C THR A 31 12.86 4.63 -3.42
N GLU A 32 14.03 3.97 -3.39
CA GLU A 32 15.05 4.11 -4.44
C GLU A 32 14.50 3.75 -5.83
N THR A 33 13.59 2.79 -5.89
CA THR A 33 12.96 2.35 -7.15
C THR A 33 12.02 3.42 -7.72
N GLU A 34 11.27 4.12 -6.87
CA GLU A 34 10.23 5.07 -7.29
C GLU A 34 10.79 6.47 -7.61
N LEU A 35 11.80 6.93 -6.87
CA LEU A 35 12.31 8.28 -6.98
C LEU A 35 12.71 8.71 -8.40
N PRO A 36 13.40 7.89 -9.23
CA PRO A 36 13.73 8.24 -10.61
C PRO A 36 12.50 8.46 -11.47
N HIS A 37 11.44 7.63 -11.32
CA HIS A 37 10.20 7.71 -12.08
C HIS A 37 9.38 8.92 -11.67
N LEU A 38 9.27 9.20 -10.36
CA LEU A 38 8.65 10.43 -9.87
C LEU A 38 9.36 11.68 -10.41
N ALA A 39 10.69 11.66 -10.47
CA ALA A 39 11.46 12.78 -11.02
C ALA A 39 11.18 13.00 -12.51
N ARG A 40 11.06 11.94 -13.30
CA ARG A 40 10.65 12.01 -14.73
C ARG A 40 9.25 12.58 -14.88
N TRP A 41 8.28 12.05 -14.12
CA TRP A 41 6.91 12.54 -14.13
C TRP A 41 6.82 14.04 -13.81
N ARG A 42 7.60 14.54 -12.84
CA ARG A 42 7.66 15.98 -12.50
C ARG A 42 8.16 16.85 -13.65
N ARG A 43 8.95 16.30 -14.58
CA ARG A 43 9.42 16.98 -15.79
C ARG A 43 8.47 16.81 -16.97
N GLY A 44 7.34 16.11 -16.79
CA GLY A 44 6.40 15.80 -17.87
C GLY A 44 6.91 14.77 -18.89
N GLU A 45 7.92 13.97 -18.49
CA GLU A 45 8.48 12.92 -19.34
C GLU A 45 7.59 11.67 -19.31
N PRO A 46 7.44 10.96 -20.45
CA PRO A 46 6.66 9.72 -20.48
C PRO A 46 7.35 8.61 -19.68
N ASP A 47 6.55 7.72 -19.09
CA ASP A 47 6.99 6.49 -18.45
C ASP A 47 6.20 5.32 -19.06
N ASP A 48 6.88 4.23 -19.39
CA ASP A 48 6.27 3.01 -19.89
C ASP A 48 5.79 2.07 -18.78
N TYR A 49 6.09 2.44 -17.52
CA TYR A 49 5.79 1.67 -16.30
C TYR A 49 6.36 0.24 -16.29
N GLY A 50 7.38 -0.04 -17.12
CA GLY A 50 8.04 -1.35 -17.19
C GLY A 50 8.62 -1.81 -15.85
N TRP A 51 9.02 -0.86 -14.99
CA TRP A 51 9.51 -1.12 -13.64
C TRP A 51 8.45 -1.72 -12.69
N LEU A 52 7.14 -1.57 -13.00
CA LEU A 52 6.04 -2.20 -12.28
C LEU A 52 5.77 -3.64 -12.75
N GLY A 53 6.41 -4.11 -13.82
CA GLY A 53 6.05 -5.35 -14.51
C GLY A 53 5.89 -6.55 -13.59
N TRP A 54 6.88 -6.79 -12.69
CA TRP A 54 6.84 -7.91 -11.75
C TRP A 54 5.66 -7.84 -10.76
N TRP A 55 5.32 -6.62 -10.31
CA TRP A 55 4.20 -6.41 -9.37
C TRP A 55 2.87 -6.66 -10.05
N LEU A 56 2.68 -6.10 -11.25
CA LEU A 56 1.45 -6.28 -12.04
C LEU A 56 1.25 -7.74 -12.44
N GLU A 57 2.32 -8.46 -12.78
CA GLU A 57 2.26 -9.89 -13.08
C GLU A 57 1.84 -10.72 -11.86
N MET A 58 2.41 -10.43 -10.69
CA MET A 58 2.04 -11.06 -9.43
C MET A 58 0.55 -10.85 -9.11
N LEU A 59 0.06 -9.62 -9.22
CA LEU A 59 -1.36 -9.29 -9.00
C LEU A 59 -2.28 -10.07 -9.93
N ARG A 60 -1.95 -10.14 -11.24
CA ARG A 60 -2.72 -10.94 -12.22
C ARG A 60 -2.73 -12.42 -11.86
N GLY A 61 -1.60 -12.95 -11.40
CA GLY A 61 -1.50 -14.33 -10.92
C GLY A 61 -2.39 -14.59 -9.72
N HIS A 62 -2.42 -13.68 -8.75
CA HIS A 62 -3.31 -13.78 -7.59
C HIS A 62 -4.79 -13.72 -7.99
N ARG A 63 -5.16 -12.76 -8.83
CA ARG A 63 -6.53 -12.67 -9.35
C ARG A 63 -6.97 -13.94 -10.05
N THR A 64 -6.13 -14.51 -10.90
CA THR A 64 -6.42 -15.77 -11.60
C THR A 64 -6.61 -16.94 -10.64
N ALA A 65 -5.85 -16.94 -9.53
CA ALA A 65 -5.94 -17.95 -8.47
C ALA A 65 -7.08 -17.69 -7.45
N GLY A 66 -7.91 -16.66 -7.65
CA GLY A 66 -9.01 -16.30 -6.76
C GLY A 66 -8.56 -15.69 -5.41
N ARG A 67 -7.32 -15.20 -5.33
CA ARG A 67 -6.77 -14.53 -4.15
C ARG A 67 -7.07 -13.03 -4.21
N THR A 68 -7.19 -12.38 -3.05
CA THR A 68 -7.53 -10.96 -2.98
C THR A 68 -6.36 -10.10 -2.52
N CYS A 69 -6.16 -8.97 -3.21
CA CYS A 69 -5.15 -7.98 -2.88
C CYS A 69 -5.87 -6.64 -2.69
N ARG A 70 -5.81 -6.05 -1.49
CA ARG A 70 -6.51 -4.82 -1.16
C ARG A 70 -5.55 -3.78 -0.59
N ARG A 71 -5.73 -2.52 -0.98
CA ARG A 71 -4.94 -1.39 -0.49
C ARG A 71 -5.81 -0.22 -0.12
N VAL A 72 -5.50 0.42 1.00
CA VAL A 72 -6.02 1.75 1.34
C VAL A 72 -4.88 2.75 1.42
N ARG A 73 -5.06 3.89 0.75
CA ARG A 73 -4.18 5.06 0.87
C ARG A 73 -4.87 6.14 1.68
N VAL A 74 -4.31 6.45 2.85
CA VAL A 74 -4.71 7.61 3.66
C VAL A 74 -3.97 8.82 3.12
N VAL A 75 -4.69 9.82 2.65
CA VAL A 75 -4.11 10.96 1.96
C VAL A 75 -4.49 12.29 2.61
N SER A 76 -3.57 13.24 2.58
CA SER A 76 -3.89 14.66 2.85
C SER A 76 -4.31 15.34 1.55
N GLU A 77 -5.34 16.18 1.63
CA GLU A 77 -5.80 16.97 0.48
C GLU A 77 -5.54 18.45 0.72
N PRO A 78 -5.10 19.20 -0.30
CA PRO A 78 -4.76 18.77 -1.68
C PRO A 78 -3.63 17.74 -1.72
N LEU A 79 -3.69 16.81 -2.69
CA LEU A 79 -2.72 15.72 -2.80
C LEU A 79 -1.29 16.25 -2.95
N SER A 80 -0.35 15.58 -2.28
CA SER A 80 1.09 15.76 -2.53
C SER A 80 1.46 15.41 -3.98
N LYS A 81 2.59 15.89 -4.46
CA LYS A 81 3.09 15.53 -5.81
C LYS A 81 3.31 14.03 -5.97
N TYR A 82 3.71 13.34 -4.89
CA TYR A 82 3.84 11.90 -4.88
C TYR A 82 2.47 11.22 -5.07
N GLN A 83 1.45 11.62 -4.30
CA GLN A 83 0.12 11.03 -4.40
C GLN A 83 -0.57 11.36 -5.74
N GLN A 84 -0.35 12.56 -6.32
CA GLN A 84 -0.80 12.89 -7.67
C GLN A 84 -0.19 11.95 -8.72
N TRP A 85 1.13 11.70 -8.60
CA TRP A 85 1.86 10.80 -9.48
C TRP A 85 1.35 9.36 -9.37
N VAL A 86 1.25 8.83 -8.15
CA VAL A 86 0.76 7.45 -7.93
C VAL A 86 -0.67 7.30 -8.41
N LEU A 87 -1.54 8.30 -8.19
CA LEU A 87 -2.92 8.28 -8.68
C LEU A 87 -2.97 8.22 -10.22
N SER A 88 -2.01 8.84 -10.91
CA SER A 88 -2.00 8.89 -12.39
C SER A 88 -1.82 7.53 -13.06
N PHE A 89 -1.32 6.51 -12.36
CA PHE A 89 -1.17 5.15 -12.87
C PHE A 89 -1.82 4.07 -11.98
N ALA A 90 -2.63 4.48 -11.01
CA ALA A 90 -3.28 3.55 -10.09
C ALA A 90 -4.21 2.54 -10.79
N ASP A 91 -4.76 2.91 -11.94
CA ASP A 91 -5.60 2.02 -12.76
C ASP A 91 -4.85 0.78 -13.23
N LEU A 92 -3.52 0.85 -13.44
CA LEU A 92 -2.72 -0.32 -13.81
C LEU A 92 -2.78 -1.42 -12.75
N PHE A 93 -2.75 -1.05 -11.46
CA PHE A 93 -2.87 -2.00 -10.35
C PHE A 93 -4.28 -2.58 -10.26
N ALA A 94 -5.31 -1.72 -10.42
CA ALA A 94 -6.70 -2.15 -10.36
C ALA A 94 -7.03 -3.12 -11.51
N GLU A 95 -6.55 -2.85 -12.72
CA GLU A 95 -6.68 -3.75 -13.88
C GLU A 95 -5.93 -5.07 -13.67
N ALA A 96 -4.80 -5.04 -12.95
CA ALA A 96 -4.06 -6.24 -12.60
C ALA A 96 -4.74 -7.07 -11.49
N GLY A 97 -5.66 -6.47 -10.69
CA GLY A 97 -6.45 -7.19 -9.70
C GLY A 97 -6.29 -6.72 -8.26
N GLU A 98 -5.66 -5.57 -8.02
CA GLU A 98 -5.62 -4.94 -6.69
C GLU A 98 -6.84 -4.04 -6.50
N ASP A 99 -7.63 -4.24 -5.44
CA ASP A 99 -8.70 -3.32 -5.06
C ASP A 99 -8.10 -2.18 -4.23
N ILE A 100 -8.14 -0.96 -4.79
CA ILE A 100 -7.52 0.22 -4.20
C ILE A 100 -8.59 1.21 -3.79
N ARG A 101 -8.46 1.73 -2.57
CA ARG A 101 -9.31 2.81 -2.05
C ARG A 101 -8.47 3.94 -1.49
N TYR A 102 -9.05 5.12 -1.49
CA TYR A 102 -8.48 6.34 -0.93
C TYR A 102 -9.35 6.86 0.20
N ILE A 103 -8.72 7.39 1.25
CA ILE A 103 -9.44 8.04 2.32
C ILE A 103 -8.75 9.35 2.72
N PRO A 104 -9.45 10.50 2.65
CA PRO A 104 -8.93 11.76 3.20
C PRO A 104 -8.65 11.61 4.70
N ARG A 105 -7.46 11.99 5.13
CA ARG A 105 -6.97 11.86 6.51
C ARG A 105 -7.94 12.38 7.59
N PRO A 106 -8.65 13.52 7.40
CA PRO A 106 -9.59 13.99 8.41
C PRO A 106 -10.73 13.01 8.74
N ARG A 107 -11.06 12.06 7.84
CA ARG A 107 -12.07 11.04 8.11
C ARG A 107 -11.63 9.98 9.14
N LEU A 108 -10.33 9.93 9.46
CA LEU A 108 -9.74 8.98 10.41
C LEU A 108 -9.41 9.59 11.78
N THR A 109 -9.89 10.80 12.08
CA THR A 109 -9.53 11.54 13.31
C THR A 109 -9.70 10.72 14.58
N THR A 110 -10.70 9.83 14.64
CA THR A 110 -11.00 9.00 15.81
C THR A 110 -10.70 7.51 15.61
N THR A 111 -10.10 7.14 14.46
CA THR A 111 -9.80 5.74 14.14
C THR A 111 -8.40 5.38 14.63
N PRO A 112 -8.24 4.47 15.60
CA PRO A 112 -6.93 4.03 16.04
C PRO A 112 -6.27 3.18 14.93
N LEU A 113 -4.97 3.46 14.68
CA LEU A 113 -4.16 2.69 13.76
C LEU A 113 -3.00 2.03 14.50
N PRO A 114 -2.73 0.73 14.30
CA PRO A 114 -1.61 0.04 14.94
C PRO A 114 -0.25 0.56 14.45
N GLY A 115 0.75 0.53 15.32
CA GLY A 115 2.14 0.81 15.00
C GLY A 115 2.36 2.18 14.37
N SER A 116 3.11 2.22 13.26
CA SER A 116 3.37 3.43 12.47
C SER A 116 2.23 3.77 11.49
N GLY A 117 1.21 2.93 11.43
CA GLY A 117 0.09 3.05 10.49
C GLY A 117 0.33 2.43 9.11
N ASP A 118 1.59 2.14 8.73
CA ASP A 118 1.90 1.46 7.47
C ASP A 118 2.18 -0.01 7.72
N PHE A 119 1.32 -0.89 7.20
CA PHE A 119 1.47 -2.32 7.40
C PHE A 119 0.83 -3.15 6.28
N TYR A 120 1.32 -4.39 6.15
CA TYR A 120 0.65 -5.47 5.46
C TYR A 120 0.10 -6.50 6.45
N VAL A 121 -1.03 -7.12 6.11
CA VAL A 121 -1.47 -8.37 6.73
C VAL A 121 -1.57 -9.43 5.63
N PHE A 122 -0.84 -10.52 5.78
CA PHE A 122 -0.83 -11.65 4.85
C PHE A 122 -1.67 -12.79 5.41
N ASP A 123 -2.60 -13.29 4.64
CA ASP A 123 -3.49 -14.43 4.95
C ASP A 123 -4.22 -14.32 6.29
N GLY A 124 -4.28 -13.09 6.87
CA GLY A 124 -4.96 -12.80 8.13
C GLY A 124 -4.18 -13.21 9.39
N ASN A 125 -2.92 -13.66 9.27
CA ASN A 125 -2.15 -14.18 10.39
C ASN A 125 -0.70 -13.70 10.50
N LEU A 126 -0.17 -13.05 9.49
CA LEU A 126 1.19 -12.51 9.50
C LEU A 126 1.14 -11.02 9.19
N VAL A 127 1.78 -10.21 10.02
CA VAL A 127 1.83 -8.75 9.86
C VAL A 127 3.26 -8.32 9.56
N MET A 128 3.42 -7.43 8.60
CA MET A 128 4.65 -6.68 8.40
C MET A 128 4.38 -5.20 8.58
N PHE A 129 5.07 -4.57 9.53
CA PHE A 129 5.09 -3.12 9.73
C PHE A 129 6.21 -2.51 8.91
N LEU A 130 5.92 -1.37 8.28
CA LEU A 130 6.88 -0.60 7.50
C LEU A 130 7.18 0.72 8.23
N HIS A 131 8.44 0.94 8.54
CA HIS A 131 8.88 2.14 9.25
C HIS A 131 9.60 3.08 8.28
N TYR A 132 9.32 4.36 8.40
CA TYR A 132 9.87 5.39 7.53
C TYR A 132 10.41 6.57 8.32
N ALA A 133 11.52 7.13 7.85
CA ALA A 133 12.01 8.42 8.30
C ALA A 133 11.10 9.57 7.85
N GLY A 134 11.28 10.75 8.40
CA GLY A 134 10.49 11.93 8.06
C GLY A 134 10.55 12.33 6.57
N ASN A 135 11.66 12.03 5.89
CA ASN A 135 11.84 12.28 4.47
C ASN A 135 11.21 11.19 3.54
N GLY A 136 10.56 10.16 4.12
CA GLY A 136 9.93 9.07 3.38
C GLY A 136 10.85 7.88 3.05
N THR A 137 12.12 7.92 3.45
CA THR A 137 13.02 6.76 3.30
C THR A 137 12.58 5.64 4.24
N ASN A 138 12.46 4.41 3.72
CA ASN A 138 12.22 3.26 4.57
C ASN A 138 13.41 3.02 5.50
N THR A 139 13.15 2.86 6.80
CA THR A 139 14.19 2.67 7.83
C THR A 139 14.23 1.27 8.40
N ALA A 140 13.10 0.58 8.41
CA ALA A 140 13.02 -0.79 8.91
C ALA A 140 11.74 -1.48 8.43
N PHE A 141 11.81 -2.81 8.39
CA PHE A 141 10.67 -3.70 8.30
C PHE A 141 10.66 -4.58 9.54
N GLU A 142 9.50 -4.73 10.16
CA GLU A 142 9.30 -5.64 11.28
C GLU A 142 8.15 -6.59 10.99
N ILE A 143 8.32 -7.87 11.32
CA ILE A 143 7.33 -8.91 11.06
C ILE A 143 6.93 -9.62 12.36
N THR A 144 5.66 -9.98 12.46
CA THR A 144 5.12 -10.75 13.58
C THR A 144 3.94 -11.62 13.15
N ASP A 145 3.87 -12.81 13.75
CA ASP A 145 2.75 -13.75 13.64
C ASP A 145 1.92 -13.80 14.94
N GLU A 146 2.13 -12.85 15.83
CA GLU A 146 1.35 -12.67 17.07
C GLU A 146 -0.14 -12.53 16.74
N PRO A 147 -1.03 -13.45 17.20
CA PRO A 147 -2.44 -13.43 16.82
C PRO A 147 -3.18 -12.14 17.21
N GLN A 148 -2.75 -11.49 18.31
CA GLN A 148 -3.36 -10.24 18.75
C GLN A 148 -2.98 -9.09 17.80
N ALA A 149 -1.72 -9.02 17.35
CA ALA A 149 -1.26 -8.03 16.40
C ALA A 149 -1.96 -8.19 15.04
N ALA A 150 -2.06 -9.45 14.56
CA ALA A 150 -2.73 -9.75 13.29
C ALA A 150 -4.22 -9.33 13.34
N ARG A 151 -4.94 -9.67 14.41
CA ARG A 151 -6.33 -9.23 14.57
C ARG A 151 -6.46 -7.72 14.62
N ALA A 152 -5.64 -7.03 15.42
CA ALA A 152 -5.70 -5.57 15.55
C ALA A 152 -5.45 -4.86 14.22
N CYS A 153 -4.46 -5.31 13.43
CA CYS A 153 -4.18 -4.75 12.11
C CYS A 153 -5.29 -5.04 11.11
N GLN A 154 -5.84 -6.26 11.11
CA GLN A 154 -6.95 -6.62 10.22
C GLN A 154 -8.21 -5.82 10.53
N GLU A 155 -8.58 -5.70 11.81
CA GLU A 155 -9.74 -4.91 12.25
C GLU A 155 -9.58 -3.41 11.93
N ALA A 156 -8.38 -2.85 12.15
CA ALA A 156 -8.09 -1.48 11.78
C ALA A 156 -8.19 -1.27 10.26
N PHE A 157 -7.64 -2.18 9.46
CA PHE A 157 -7.77 -2.13 8.01
C PHE A 157 -9.24 -2.18 7.56
N GLU A 158 -10.04 -3.13 8.07
CA GLU A 158 -11.46 -3.24 7.71
C GLU A 158 -12.25 -1.97 8.10
N SER A 159 -11.96 -1.40 9.26
CA SER A 159 -12.61 -0.14 9.68
C SER A 159 -12.33 0.99 8.71
N VAL A 160 -11.06 1.14 8.28
CA VAL A 160 -10.67 2.15 7.29
C VAL A 160 -11.25 1.83 5.91
N TRP A 161 -11.22 0.55 5.52
CA TRP A 161 -11.74 0.06 4.24
C TRP A 161 -13.19 0.43 3.99
N HIS A 162 -14.04 0.27 5.00
CA HIS A 162 -15.46 0.59 4.89
C HIS A 162 -15.75 2.09 4.71
N MET A 163 -14.86 2.95 5.20
CA MET A 163 -14.98 4.41 5.07
C MET A 163 -14.29 4.96 3.81
N ALA A 164 -13.40 4.17 3.21
CA ALA A 164 -12.58 4.60 2.09
C ALA A 164 -13.35 4.57 0.76
N ILE A 165 -12.99 5.49 -0.11
CA ILE A 165 -13.60 5.72 -1.43
C ILE A 165 -12.91 4.83 -2.45
N PRO A 166 -13.63 3.99 -3.22
CA PRO A 166 -13.04 3.21 -4.31
C PRO A 166 -12.28 4.09 -5.31
N LEU A 167 -11.17 3.60 -5.87
CA LEU A 167 -10.35 4.33 -6.84
C LEU A 167 -11.16 5.01 -7.93
N ARG A 168 -12.13 4.29 -8.51
CA ARG A 168 -12.96 4.79 -9.62
C ARG A 168 -13.87 5.96 -9.24
N GLU A 169 -14.20 6.09 -7.95
CA GLU A 169 -15.08 7.11 -7.39
C GLU A 169 -14.29 8.25 -6.73
N TYR A 170 -13.01 8.01 -6.42
CA TYR A 170 -12.18 8.98 -5.73
C TYR A 170 -11.91 10.20 -6.62
N ARG A 171 -12.23 11.38 -6.11
CA ARG A 171 -11.94 12.68 -6.73
C ARG A 171 -11.28 13.54 -5.65
N PRO A 172 -9.97 13.79 -5.75
CA PRO A 172 -9.27 14.65 -4.80
C PRO A 172 -9.78 16.09 -4.86
N ALA A 173 -9.81 16.75 -3.70
CA ALA A 173 -10.18 18.17 -3.57
C ALA A 173 -9.06 19.09 -4.07
#